data_42630e52af73ddf95eefd40e12c8992f
#
_entry.id   42630e52af73ddf95eefd40e12c8992f
#
_cell.length_a   1.000
_cell.length_b   1.000
_cell.length_c   1.000
_cell.angle_alpha   90.00
_cell.angle_beta   90.00
_cell.angle_gamma   90.00
#
_symmetry.space_group_name_H-M   'P 1'
#
loop_
_entity.id
_entity.type
_entity.pdbx_description
1 polymer ?
#
loop_
_entity_poly.entity_id
_entity_poly.type
_entity_poly.pdbx_seq_one_letter_code
_entity_poly.pdbx_strand_id
1 'polypeptide(L)'
;MIINKLNISFRAACVALSLVAASVSAVPASAQEKVSDILSMIEQNNTELQALRKRAESEQYGYKAERALDAPEIGFDYLWSSPADIGTRKDVSVTQSVDLAALTGARGKLATSKTALSDAQYRIDRQRVLLEAKSLYINIVYCNALASELSERIARSEKIEAAYRDMQLRGETDMIEVNKAHLAYVAQKNALARNEIERASLLADLQRLNGGETVE
;
A
#
# COMPACT_ATOMS: atom_id res chain seq x y z
N MET A 1 57.60 -18.01 21.79
CA MET A 1 56.43 -18.75 22.31
C MET A 1 55.26 -17.82 22.77
N ILE A 2 55.30 -16.52 22.50
CA ILE A 2 54.27 -15.53 22.94
C ILE A 2 53.32 -15.12 21.81
N ILE A 3 53.73 -15.25 20.55
CA ILE A 3 52.94 -14.78 19.38
C ILE A 3 51.74 -15.71 19.05
N ASN A 4 51.80 -16.99 19.43
CA ASN A 4 50.73 -17.95 19.12
C ASN A 4 49.50 -17.86 20.06
N LYS A 5 49.65 -17.29 21.27
CA LYS A 5 48.51 -17.12 22.21
C LYS A 5 47.64 -15.92 21.87
N LEU A 6 48.18 -14.88 21.24
CA LEU A 6 47.41 -13.68 20.84
C LEU A 6 46.47 -13.97 19.65
N ASN A 7 46.86 -14.86 18.75
CA ASN A 7 46.09 -15.19 17.55
C ASN A 7 44.88 -16.09 17.84
N ILE A 8 44.92 -16.88 18.92
CA ILE A 8 43.79 -17.76 19.32
C ILE A 8 42.71 -16.95 20.03
N SER A 9 43.11 -15.95 20.85
CA SER A 9 42.12 -15.08 21.53
C SER A 9 41.37 -14.13 20.56
N PHE A 10 42.06 -13.67 19.51
CA PHE A 10 41.44 -12.80 18.50
C PHE A 10 40.45 -13.57 17.60
N ARG A 11 40.75 -14.83 17.25
CA ARG A 11 39.82 -15.70 16.52
C ARG A 11 38.61 -16.12 17.34
N ALA A 12 38.77 -16.35 18.63
CA ALA A 12 37.69 -16.67 19.56
C ALA A 12 36.74 -15.45 19.75
N ALA A 13 37.29 -14.23 19.82
CA ALA A 13 36.52 -13.00 19.93
C ALA A 13 35.72 -12.69 18.65
N CYS A 14 36.28 -12.94 17.46
CA CYS A 14 35.58 -12.77 16.20
C CYS A 14 34.45 -13.80 15.99
N VAL A 15 34.63 -15.05 16.45
CA VAL A 15 33.58 -16.08 16.38
C VAL A 15 32.45 -15.80 17.38
N ALA A 16 32.76 -15.30 18.57
CA ALA A 16 31.75 -14.90 19.55
C ALA A 16 30.94 -13.68 19.09
N LEU A 17 31.57 -12.72 18.40
CA LEU A 17 30.87 -11.54 17.85
C LEU A 17 29.96 -11.87 16.66
N SER A 18 30.29 -12.88 15.85
CA SER A 18 29.47 -13.35 14.75
C SER A 18 28.24 -14.16 15.20
N LEU A 19 28.28 -14.84 16.36
CA LEU A 19 27.14 -15.56 16.91
C LEU A 19 26.09 -14.63 17.54
N VAL A 20 26.47 -13.45 18.05
CA VAL A 20 25.52 -12.48 18.63
C VAL A 20 24.79 -11.71 17.55
N ALA A 21 25.38 -11.54 16.35
CA ALA A 21 24.70 -10.88 15.22
C ALA A 21 23.60 -11.75 14.57
N ALA A 22 23.62 -13.07 14.77
CA ALA A 22 22.64 -13.99 14.18
C ALA A 22 21.34 -14.14 15.00
N SER A 23 21.28 -13.59 16.21
CA SER A 23 20.11 -13.74 17.12
C SER A 23 19.08 -12.60 17.07
N VAL A 24 19.29 -11.56 16.24
CA VAL A 24 18.42 -10.37 16.20
C VAL A 24 17.34 -10.42 15.11
N SER A 25 17.28 -11.45 14.27
CA SER A 25 16.35 -11.49 13.13
C SER A 25 15.37 -12.66 13.10
N ALA A 26 14.96 -13.17 14.25
CA ALA A 26 13.85 -14.11 14.32
C ALA A 26 12.52 -13.36 14.44
N VAL A 27 12.17 -12.56 13.44
CA VAL A 27 10.74 -12.28 13.16
C VAL A 27 10.15 -13.65 12.80
N PRO A 28 9.07 -14.12 13.46
CA PRO A 28 8.50 -15.42 13.12
C PRO A 28 8.11 -15.43 11.65
N ALA A 29 8.72 -16.34 10.88
CA ALA A 29 8.54 -16.47 9.43
C ALA A 29 7.05 -16.54 9.04
N SER A 30 6.21 -17.11 9.90
CA SER A 30 4.76 -17.20 9.74
C SER A 30 4.03 -15.84 9.72
N ALA A 31 4.52 -14.83 10.43
CA ALA A 31 3.91 -13.49 10.41
C ALA A 31 4.27 -12.73 9.14
N GLN A 32 5.45 -12.94 8.61
CA GLN A 32 5.91 -12.33 7.37
C GLN A 32 5.22 -12.96 6.15
N GLU A 33 4.97 -14.27 6.18
CA GLU A 33 4.23 -15.00 5.16
C GLU A 33 2.78 -14.49 5.04
N LYS A 34 2.07 -14.35 6.16
CA LYS A 34 0.70 -13.80 6.17
C LYS A 34 0.62 -12.36 5.62
N VAL A 35 1.59 -11.51 5.94
CA VAL A 35 1.63 -10.14 5.38
C VAL A 35 1.80 -10.17 3.88
N SER A 36 2.69 -11.02 3.35
CA SER A 36 2.92 -11.12 1.91
C SER A 36 1.68 -11.61 1.16
N ASP A 37 0.95 -12.55 1.75
CA ASP A 37 -0.28 -13.10 1.16
C ASP A 37 -1.37 -12.04 1.07
N ILE A 38 -1.60 -11.30 2.16
CA ILE A 38 -2.57 -10.20 2.18
C ILE A 38 -2.20 -9.11 1.17
N LEU A 39 -0.93 -8.72 1.09
CA LEU A 39 -0.49 -7.72 0.12
C LEU A 39 -0.66 -8.20 -1.33
N SER A 40 -0.44 -9.50 -1.60
CA SER A 40 -0.66 -10.07 -2.92
C SER A 40 -2.14 -10.13 -3.31
N MET A 41 -3.03 -10.43 -2.35
CA MET A 41 -4.49 -10.37 -2.56
C MET A 41 -4.94 -8.95 -2.87
N ILE A 42 -4.49 -7.97 -2.10
CA ILE A 42 -4.83 -6.56 -2.33
C ILE A 42 -4.30 -6.09 -3.69
N GLU A 43 -3.10 -6.49 -4.08
CA GLU A 43 -2.54 -6.15 -5.40
C GLU A 43 -3.40 -6.69 -6.56
N GLN A 44 -4.03 -7.84 -6.38
CA GLN A 44 -4.90 -8.44 -7.39
C GLN A 44 -6.31 -7.83 -7.40
N ASN A 45 -6.87 -7.57 -6.23
CA ASN A 45 -8.27 -7.20 -6.07
C ASN A 45 -8.50 -5.66 -6.05
N ASN A 46 -7.45 -4.88 -5.77
CA ASN A 46 -7.58 -3.42 -5.64
C ASN A 46 -7.96 -2.77 -6.97
N THR A 47 -9.15 -2.16 -7.03
CA THR A 47 -9.68 -1.54 -8.23
C THR A 47 -8.91 -0.30 -8.66
N GLU A 48 -8.33 0.46 -7.71
CA GLU A 48 -7.49 1.61 -8.00
C GLU A 48 -6.20 1.17 -8.71
N LEU A 49 -5.53 0.12 -8.21
CA LEU A 49 -4.33 -0.43 -8.86
C LEU A 49 -4.62 -0.96 -10.25
N GLN A 50 -5.76 -1.62 -10.45
CA GLN A 50 -6.18 -2.08 -11.77
C GLN A 50 -6.39 -0.89 -12.73
N ALA A 51 -7.05 0.17 -12.28
CA ALA A 51 -7.27 1.38 -13.06
C ALA A 51 -5.96 2.08 -13.40
N LEU A 52 -5.04 2.24 -12.44
CA LEU A 52 -3.72 2.83 -12.63
C LEU A 52 -2.86 2.03 -13.63
N ARG A 53 -2.93 0.70 -13.55
CA ARG A 53 -2.26 -0.18 -14.50
C ARG A 53 -2.79 0.02 -15.92
N LYS A 54 -4.12 0.05 -16.09
CA LYS A 54 -4.76 0.28 -17.38
C LYS A 54 -4.45 1.65 -17.95
N ARG A 55 -4.38 2.66 -17.09
CA ARG A 55 -3.96 4.00 -17.47
C ARG A 55 -2.51 4.00 -17.99
N ALA A 56 -1.58 3.41 -17.25
CA ALA A 56 -0.19 3.31 -17.67
C ALA A 56 -0.04 2.56 -19.00
N GLU A 57 -0.75 1.44 -19.19
CA GLU A 57 -0.80 0.71 -20.45
C GLU A 57 -1.32 1.60 -21.60
N SER A 58 -2.41 2.34 -21.40
CA SER A 58 -2.98 3.27 -22.38
C SER A 58 -2.01 4.38 -22.77
N GLU A 59 -1.35 5.01 -21.77
CA GLU A 59 -0.33 6.04 -22.00
C GLU A 59 0.83 5.49 -22.84
N GLN A 60 1.30 4.27 -22.56
CA GLN A 60 2.37 3.62 -23.32
C GLN A 60 1.97 3.37 -24.77
N TYR A 61 0.72 2.94 -25.03
CA TYR A 61 0.22 2.81 -26.40
C TYR A 61 0.14 4.15 -27.11
N GLY A 62 -0.31 5.21 -26.43
CA GLY A 62 -0.28 6.58 -26.95
C GLY A 62 1.12 7.03 -27.34
N TYR A 63 2.10 6.85 -26.46
CA TYR A 63 3.51 7.20 -26.76
C TYR A 63 4.13 6.36 -27.90
N LYS A 64 3.72 5.10 -28.04
CA LYS A 64 4.12 4.28 -29.20
C LYS A 64 3.53 4.81 -30.49
N ALA A 65 2.27 5.25 -30.47
CA ALA A 65 1.63 5.85 -31.65
C ALA A 65 2.28 7.19 -32.05
N GLU A 66 2.71 8.02 -31.07
CA GLU A 66 3.45 9.26 -31.33
C GLU A 66 4.79 9.05 -32.09
N ARG A 67 5.32 7.83 -32.14
CA ARG A 67 6.54 7.49 -32.91
C ARG A 67 6.28 7.30 -34.41
N ALA A 68 5.04 6.99 -34.77
CA ALA A 68 4.68 6.80 -36.17
C ALA A 68 4.73 8.13 -36.94
N LEU A 69 4.99 8.06 -38.22
CA LEU A 69 4.77 9.19 -39.13
C LEU A 69 3.27 9.47 -39.20
N ASP A 70 2.94 10.74 -39.38
CA ASP A 70 1.57 11.12 -39.64
C ASP A 70 1.03 10.37 -40.85
N ALA A 71 -0.24 9.95 -40.79
CA ALA A 71 -0.84 9.24 -41.94
C ALA A 71 -0.92 10.14 -43.16
N PRO A 72 -0.72 9.61 -44.41
CA PRO A 72 -0.96 10.39 -45.61
C PRO A 72 -2.42 10.79 -45.69
N GLU A 73 -2.66 12.05 -45.97
CA GLU A 73 -4.00 12.59 -46.24
C GLU A 73 -4.27 12.47 -47.74
N ILE A 74 -5.39 11.83 -48.07
CA ILE A 74 -5.86 11.71 -49.44
C ILE A 74 -7.11 12.59 -49.57
N GLY A 75 -6.97 13.69 -50.32
CA GLY A 75 -8.05 14.59 -50.65
C GLY A 75 -8.65 14.24 -52.02
N PHE A 76 -9.95 14.31 -52.12
CA PHE A 76 -10.68 14.19 -53.36
C PHE A 76 -11.66 15.34 -53.48
N ASP A 77 -11.39 16.28 -54.41
CA ASP A 77 -12.23 17.43 -54.68
C ASP A 77 -12.93 17.30 -56.01
N TYR A 78 -14.24 17.44 -56.01
CA TYR A 78 -15.07 17.45 -57.22
C TYR A 78 -15.83 18.79 -57.28
N LEU A 79 -15.41 19.63 -58.20
CA LEU A 79 -15.97 20.93 -58.46
C LEU A 79 -16.81 20.88 -59.74
N TRP A 80 -18.10 21.17 -59.64
CA TRP A 80 -18.97 21.41 -60.78
C TRP A 80 -19.26 22.91 -60.90
N SER A 81 -19.34 23.39 -62.12
CA SER A 81 -19.71 24.78 -62.33
C SER A 81 -21.12 24.94 -62.88
N SER A 82 -21.74 26.05 -62.53
CA SER A 82 -23.01 26.54 -63.12
C SER A 82 -22.78 28.01 -63.55
N PRO A 83 -22.84 28.35 -64.83
CA PRO A 83 -23.29 27.56 -66.02
C PRO A 83 -22.24 26.54 -66.50
N ALA A 84 -22.71 25.54 -67.30
CA ALA A 84 -21.95 24.36 -67.73
C ALA A 84 -20.75 24.63 -68.65
N ASP A 85 -20.57 25.85 -69.11
CA ASP A 85 -19.53 26.24 -70.05
C ASP A 85 -18.11 26.26 -69.47
N ILE A 86 -17.98 26.24 -68.12
CA ILE A 86 -16.66 26.26 -67.43
C ILE A 86 -16.09 24.85 -67.21
N GLY A 87 -16.92 23.81 -67.31
CA GLY A 87 -16.51 22.40 -67.13
C GLY A 87 -16.44 21.95 -65.66
N THR A 88 -16.32 20.65 -65.46
CA THR A 88 -16.08 20.02 -64.16
C THR A 88 -14.61 19.80 -63.93
N ARG A 89 -14.13 20.11 -62.68
CA ARG A 89 -12.78 19.83 -62.23
C ARG A 89 -12.78 18.73 -61.17
N LYS A 90 -11.91 17.80 -61.31
CA LYS A 90 -11.66 16.71 -60.36
C LYS A 90 -10.23 16.80 -59.89
N ASP A 91 -10.01 17.04 -58.65
CA ASP A 91 -8.67 17.07 -58.05
C ASP A 91 -8.50 15.90 -57.10
N VAL A 92 -7.37 15.25 -57.21
CA VAL A 92 -6.91 14.23 -56.24
C VAL A 92 -5.58 14.73 -55.68
N SER A 93 -5.55 14.91 -54.39
CA SER A 93 -4.34 15.32 -53.67
C SER A 93 -3.89 14.24 -52.71
N VAL A 94 -2.61 14.03 -52.58
CA VAL A 94 -1.99 13.19 -51.55
C VAL A 94 -0.95 14.05 -50.85
N THR A 95 -1.21 14.30 -49.56
CA THR A 95 -0.34 15.13 -48.72
C THR A 95 0.27 14.27 -47.62
N GLN A 96 1.62 14.25 -47.54
CA GLN A 96 2.35 13.57 -46.49
C GLN A 96 3.19 14.59 -45.72
N SER A 97 2.88 14.79 -44.43
CA SER A 97 3.72 15.58 -43.53
C SER A 97 4.89 14.74 -43.03
N VAL A 98 6.09 15.27 -43.14
CA VAL A 98 7.31 14.63 -42.62
C VAL A 98 7.98 15.59 -41.65
N ASP A 99 7.98 15.20 -40.36
CA ASP A 99 8.63 15.98 -39.30
C ASP A 99 10.11 15.60 -39.17
N LEU A 100 10.96 16.59 -39.03
CA LEU A 100 12.40 16.42 -38.87
C LEU A 100 12.74 15.63 -37.61
N ALA A 101 11.94 15.76 -36.54
CA ALA A 101 12.10 15.01 -35.30
C ALA A 101 11.83 13.50 -35.47
N ALA A 102 10.94 13.12 -36.42
CA ALA A 102 10.72 11.73 -36.81
C ALA A 102 11.92 11.14 -37.52
N LEU A 103 12.51 11.89 -38.47
CA LEU A 103 13.69 11.47 -39.26
C LEU A 103 14.95 11.32 -38.40
N THR A 104 15.15 12.17 -37.37
CA THR A 104 16.32 12.12 -36.48
C THR A 104 16.18 11.11 -35.37
N GLY A 105 15.03 10.43 -35.23
CA GLY A 105 14.73 9.50 -34.15
C GLY A 105 14.45 10.19 -32.79
N ALA A 106 14.35 11.52 -32.76
CA ALA A 106 14.07 12.26 -31.50
C ALA A 106 12.71 11.93 -30.94
N ARG A 107 11.66 11.76 -31.77
CA ARG A 107 10.33 11.27 -31.34
C ARG A 107 10.42 9.91 -30.65
N GLY A 108 11.24 8.99 -31.18
CA GLY A 108 11.44 7.66 -30.62
C GLY A 108 12.08 7.71 -29.20
N LYS A 109 13.10 8.56 -29.01
CA LYS A 109 13.75 8.77 -27.71
C LYS A 109 12.77 9.39 -26.71
N LEU A 110 12.01 10.41 -27.12
CA LEU A 110 11.00 11.06 -26.29
C LEU A 110 9.92 10.05 -25.86
N ALA A 111 9.38 9.26 -26.76
CA ALA A 111 8.37 8.23 -26.46
C ALA A 111 8.91 7.18 -25.46
N THR A 112 10.17 6.76 -25.61
CA THR A 112 10.81 5.84 -24.66
C THR A 112 10.95 6.46 -23.28
N SER A 113 11.36 7.74 -23.19
CA SER A 113 11.46 8.44 -21.92
C SER A 113 10.09 8.65 -21.24
N LYS A 114 9.05 9.00 -22.02
CA LYS A 114 7.66 9.12 -21.53
C LYS A 114 7.13 7.77 -21.02
N THR A 115 7.41 6.67 -21.74
CA THR A 115 7.04 5.32 -21.29
C THR A 115 7.72 4.96 -19.96
N ALA A 116 9.03 5.23 -19.84
CA ALA A 116 9.76 4.98 -18.60
C ALA A 116 9.22 5.83 -17.44
N LEU A 117 8.81 7.07 -17.70
CA LEU A 117 8.17 7.94 -16.71
C LEU A 117 6.81 7.37 -16.24
N SER A 118 5.95 6.95 -17.17
CA SER A 118 4.65 6.33 -16.86
C SER A 118 4.82 5.05 -16.04
N ASP A 119 5.79 4.20 -16.38
CA ASP A 119 6.12 3.00 -15.60
C ASP A 119 6.63 3.33 -14.19
N ALA A 120 7.45 4.37 -14.06
CA ALA A 120 7.96 4.80 -12.77
C ALA A 120 6.82 5.35 -11.89
N GLN A 121 5.91 6.13 -12.48
CA GLN A 121 4.74 6.66 -11.78
C GLN A 121 3.82 5.53 -11.30
N TYR A 122 3.51 4.56 -12.14
CA TYR A 122 2.72 3.38 -11.73
C TYR A 122 3.37 2.64 -10.57
N ARG A 123 4.70 2.45 -10.59
CA ARG A 123 5.43 1.81 -9.47
C ARG A 123 5.32 2.59 -8.17
N ILE A 124 5.39 3.92 -8.23
CA ILE A 124 5.21 4.78 -7.05
C ILE A 124 3.79 4.63 -6.49
N ASP A 125 2.77 4.70 -7.34
CA ASP A 125 1.38 4.59 -6.92
C ASP A 125 1.07 3.19 -6.35
N ARG A 126 1.60 2.14 -6.97
CA ARG A 126 1.52 0.77 -6.44
C ARG A 126 2.15 0.65 -5.05
N GLN A 127 3.36 1.19 -4.86
CA GLN A 127 4.03 1.15 -3.56
C GLN A 127 3.26 1.93 -2.49
N ARG A 128 2.62 3.04 -2.84
CA ARG A 128 1.79 3.82 -1.94
C ARG A 128 0.61 3.00 -1.42
N VAL A 129 -0.14 2.34 -2.31
CA VAL A 129 -1.29 1.50 -1.92
C VAL A 129 -0.85 0.31 -1.05
N LEU A 130 0.25 -0.36 -1.42
CA LEU A 130 0.76 -1.49 -0.63
C LEU A 130 1.30 -1.05 0.74
N LEU A 131 1.89 0.14 0.84
CA LEU A 131 2.32 0.70 2.12
C LEU A 131 1.13 1.04 3.02
N GLU A 132 0.06 1.62 2.46
CA GLU A 132 -1.19 1.88 3.17
C GLU A 132 -1.79 0.58 3.70
N ALA A 133 -1.91 -0.44 2.87
CA ALA A 133 -2.40 -1.77 3.26
C ALA A 133 -1.57 -2.40 4.38
N LYS A 134 -0.23 -2.32 4.27
CA LYS A 134 0.68 -2.80 5.30
C LYS A 134 0.50 -2.06 6.63
N SER A 135 0.32 -0.75 6.58
CA SER A 135 0.09 0.06 7.77
C SER A 135 -1.23 -0.31 8.46
N LEU A 136 -2.32 -0.47 7.69
CA LEU A 136 -3.60 -0.93 8.22
C LEU A 136 -3.49 -2.29 8.89
N TYR A 137 -2.83 -3.24 8.24
CA TYR A 137 -2.61 -4.57 8.81
C TYR A 137 -1.84 -4.54 10.13
N ILE A 138 -0.75 -3.78 10.20
CA ILE A 138 0.04 -3.64 11.44
C ILE A 138 -0.81 -3.05 12.56
N ASN A 139 -1.63 -2.06 12.27
CA ASN A 139 -2.53 -1.46 13.26
C ASN A 139 -3.61 -2.45 13.72
N ILE A 140 -4.14 -3.30 12.85
CA ILE A 140 -5.08 -4.37 13.22
C ILE A 140 -4.41 -5.38 14.17
N VAL A 141 -3.17 -5.78 13.88
CA VAL A 141 -2.39 -6.68 14.75
C VAL A 141 -2.16 -6.02 16.12
N TYR A 142 -1.84 -4.74 16.15
CA TYR A 142 -1.72 -3.97 17.40
C TYR A 142 -3.04 -3.92 18.18
N CYS A 143 -4.16 -3.64 17.53
CA CYS A 143 -5.48 -3.64 18.16
C CYS A 143 -5.83 -5.01 18.77
N ASN A 144 -5.49 -6.11 18.09
CA ASN A 144 -5.70 -7.47 18.61
C ASN A 144 -4.86 -7.73 19.87
N ALA A 145 -3.58 -7.35 19.87
CA ALA A 145 -2.72 -7.49 21.04
C ALA A 145 -3.20 -6.62 22.21
N LEU A 146 -3.60 -5.38 21.92
CA LEU A 146 -4.15 -4.45 22.92
C LEU A 146 -5.46 -4.96 23.51
N ALA A 147 -6.36 -5.55 22.70
CA ALA A 147 -7.61 -6.15 23.19
C ALA A 147 -7.36 -7.27 24.20
N SER A 148 -6.37 -8.14 23.94
CA SER A 148 -5.97 -9.19 24.86
C SER A 148 -5.51 -8.62 26.22
N GLU A 149 -4.61 -7.64 26.19
CA GLU A 149 -4.08 -6.98 27.38
C GLU A 149 -5.20 -6.24 28.16
N LEU A 150 -6.09 -5.53 27.47
CA LEU A 150 -7.22 -4.84 28.09
C LEU A 150 -8.19 -5.83 28.74
N SER A 151 -8.44 -6.98 28.13
CA SER A 151 -9.28 -8.04 28.70
C SER A 151 -8.71 -8.57 30.02
N GLU A 152 -7.39 -8.78 30.08
CA GLU A 152 -6.74 -9.17 31.34
C GLU A 152 -6.81 -8.07 32.41
N ARG A 153 -6.64 -6.79 32.02
CA ARG A 153 -6.78 -5.65 32.93
C ARG A 153 -8.19 -5.52 33.48
N ILE A 154 -9.20 -5.75 32.62
CA ILE A 154 -10.61 -5.77 33.03
C ILE A 154 -10.82 -6.85 34.08
N ALA A 155 -10.36 -8.08 33.85
CA ALA A 155 -10.49 -9.17 34.79
C ALA A 155 -9.79 -8.89 36.16
N ARG A 156 -8.63 -8.22 36.13
CA ARG A 156 -7.95 -7.76 37.36
C ARG A 156 -8.73 -6.67 38.09
N SER A 157 -9.21 -5.66 37.34
CA SER A 157 -9.96 -4.53 37.90
C SER A 157 -11.29 -4.97 38.49
N GLU A 158 -11.97 -5.95 37.92
CA GLU A 158 -13.20 -6.55 38.42
C GLU A 158 -12.98 -7.22 39.77
N LYS A 159 -11.90 -7.99 39.94
CA LYS A 159 -11.54 -8.61 41.22
C LYS A 159 -11.21 -7.56 42.27
N ILE A 160 -10.54 -6.47 41.88
CA ILE A 160 -10.24 -5.37 42.83
C ILE A 160 -11.53 -4.68 43.28
N GLU A 161 -12.43 -4.36 42.36
CA GLU A 161 -13.72 -3.77 42.64
C GLU A 161 -14.53 -4.66 43.61
N ALA A 162 -14.61 -5.97 43.34
CA ALA A 162 -15.30 -6.91 44.23
C ALA A 162 -14.68 -6.94 45.65
N ALA A 163 -13.35 -6.94 45.77
CA ALA A 163 -12.67 -6.90 47.06
C ALA A 163 -12.96 -5.62 47.82
N TYR A 164 -12.98 -4.44 47.18
CA TYR A 164 -13.34 -3.18 47.83
C TYR A 164 -14.81 -3.15 48.29
N ARG A 165 -15.73 -3.73 47.53
CA ARG A 165 -17.14 -3.89 47.95
C ARG A 165 -17.28 -4.78 49.20
N ASP A 166 -16.54 -5.90 49.23
CA ASP A 166 -16.49 -6.78 50.38
C ASP A 166 -15.91 -6.09 51.62
N MET A 167 -14.83 -5.33 51.47
CA MET A 167 -14.26 -4.53 52.57
C MET A 167 -15.25 -3.48 53.10
N GLN A 168 -16.00 -2.84 52.19
CA GLN A 168 -17.04 -1.89 52.57
C GLN A 168 -18.15 -2.56 53.41
N LEU A 169 -18.61 -3.74 53.01
CA LEU A 169 -19.62 -4.49 53.75
C LEU A 169 -19.15 -4.85 55.17
N ARG A 170 -17.82 -5.02 55.35
CA ARG A 170 -17.21 -5.26 56.66
C ARG A 170 -16.88 -3.97 57.45
N GLY A 171 -17.12 -2.79 56.84
CA GLY A 171 -16.77 -1.50 57.45
C GLY A 171 -15.28 -1.16 57.43
N GLU A 172 -14.49 -1.85 56.63
CA GLU A 172 -13.03 -1.70 56.54
C GLU A 172 -12.59 -0.62 55.54
N THR A 173 -13.50 -0.13 54.69
CA THR A 173 -13.24 0.93 53.68
C THR A 173 -14.48 1.81 53.49
N ASP A 174 -14.29 2.99 52.94
CA ASP A 174 -15.37 3.93 52.63
C ASP A 174 -15.91 3.79 51.20
N MET A 175 -17.05 4.43 50.91
CA MET A 175 -17.70 4.44 49.61
C MET A 175 -16.83 5.12 48.54
N ILE A 176 -15.92 6.03 48.90
CA ILE A 176 -15.08 6.76 47.98
C ILE A 176 -14.10 5.79 47.33
N GLU A 177 -13.48 4.90 48.09
CA GLU A 177 -12.55 3.90 47.60
C GLU A 177 -13.25 2.87 46.69
N VAL A 178 -14.47 2.42 47.06
CA VAL A 178 -15.29 1.56 46.20
C VAL A 178 -15.59 2.24 44.88
N ASN A 179 -15.98 3.51 44.88
CA ASN A 179 -16.27 4.26 43.67
C ASN A 179 -15.02 4.45 42.79
N LYS A 180 -13.85 4.67 43.40
CA LYS A 180 -12.56 4.74 42.63
C LYS A 180 -12.27 3.41 41.94
N ALA A 181 -12.44 2.28 42.64
CA ALA A 181 -12.25 0.95 42.06
C ALA A 181 -13.23 0.69 40.90
N HIS A 182 -14.51 1.07 41.11
CA HIS A 182 -15.53 0.97 40.07
C HIS A 182 -15.20 1.84 38.85
N LEU A 183 -14.79 3.09 39.01
CA LEU A 183 -14.40 3.97 37.95
C LEU A 183 -13.19 3.43 37.17
N ALA A 184 -12.21 2.84 37.84
CA ALA A 184 -11.07 2.19 37.21
C ALA A 184 -11.50 1.01 36.35
N TYR A 185 -12.40 0.16 36.82
CA TYR A 185 -12.98 -0.95 36.05
C TYR A 185 -13.72 -0.45 34.79
N VAL A 186 -14.60 0.53 34.94
CA VAL A 186 -15.36 1.12 33.82
C VAL A 186 -14.43 1.77 32.80
N ALA A 187 -13.36 2.42 33.26
CA ALA A 187 -12.37 3.02 32.37
C ALA A 187 -11.68 1.97 31.49
N GLN A 188 -11.34 0.79 32.00
CA GLN A 188 -10.76 -0.31 31.19
C GLN A 188 -11.77 -0.87 30.16
N LYS A 189 -13.05 -1.03 30.60
CA LYS A 189 -14.12 -1.46 29.66
C LYS A 189 -14.30 -0.47 28.49
N ASN A 190 -14.30 0.82 28.81
CA ASN A 190 -14.40 1.87 27.78
C ASN A 190 -13.18 1.87 26.86
N ALA A 191 -11.98 1.58 27.37
CA ALA A 191 -10.79 1.47 26.56
C ALA A 191 -10.87 0.29 25.58
N LEU A 192 -11.38 -0.88 26.04
CA LEU A 192 -11.61 -2.03 25.18
C LEU A 192 -12.64 -1.71 24.08
N ALA A 193 -13.77 -1.12 24.43
CA ALA A 193 -14.81 -0.76 23.46
C ALA A 193 -14.30 0.20 22.38
N ARG A 194 -13.48 1.19 22.76
CA ARG A 194 -12.83 2.09 21.79
C ARG A 194 -11.88 1.33 20.86
N ASN A 195 -11.08 0.43 21.39
CA ASN A 195 -10.16 -0.39 20.62
C ASN A 195 -10.91 -1.31 19.63
N GLU A 196 -12.06 -1.85 20.02
CA GLU A 196 -12.91 -2.67 19.13
C GLU A 196 -13.50 -1.84 17.97
N ILE A 197 -13.94 -0.60 18.25
CA ILE A 197 -14.43 0.32 17.22
C ILE A 197 -13.30 0.69 16.24
N GLU A 198 -12.12 1.01 16.74
CA GLU A 198 -10.95 1.32 15.91
C GLU A 198 -10.56 0.12 15.04
N ARG A 199 -10.50 -1.08 15.62
CA ARG A 199 -10.24 -2.31 14.88
C ARG A 199 -11.27 -2.54 13.78
N ALA A 200 -12.55 -2.33 14.04
CA ALA A 200 -13.60 -2.48 13.04
C ALA A 200 -13.44 -1.48 11.88
N SER A 201 -13.06 -0.23 12.17
CA SER A 201 -12.75 0.78 11.16
C SER A 201 -11.56 0.37 10.29
N LEU A 202 -10.46 -0.08 10.90
CA LEU A 202 -9.26 -0.53 10.18
C LEU A 202 -9.54 -1.74 9.28
N LEU A 203 -10.38 -2.67 9.73
CA LEU A 203 -10.82 -3.82 8.91
C LEU A 203 -11.66 -3.38 7.73
N ALA A 204 -12.56 -2.41 7.91
CA ALA A 204 -13.38 -1.86 6.83
C ALA A 204 -12.50 -1.15 5.76
N ASP A 205 -11.48 -0.39 6.20
CA ASP A 205 -10.53 0.24 5.32
C ASP A 205 -9.68 -0.78 4.55
N LEU A 206 -9.22 -1.84 5.23
CA LEU A 206 -8.48 -2.92 4.57
C LEU A 206 -9.35 -3.66 3.55
N GLN A 207 -10.62 -3.93 3.89
CA GLN A 207 -11.60 -4.52 2.98
C GLN A 207 -11.84 -3.64 1.75
N ARG A 208 -11.95 -2.32 1.94
CA ARG A 208 -12.06 -1.35 0.84
C ARG A 208 -10.85 -1.43 -0.09
N LEU A 209 -9.64 -1.51 0.45
CA LEU A 209 -8.42 -1.69 -0.35
C LEU A 209 -8.38 -3.04 -1.08
N ASN A 210 -9.01 -4.07 -0.53
CA ASN A 210 -9.12 -5.40 -1.15
C ASN A 210 -10.29 -5.52 -2.14
N GLY A 211 -10.76 -4.40 -2.70
CA GLY A 211 -11.85 -4.41 -3.67
C GLY A 211 -13.23 -4.75 -3.09
N GLY A 212 -13.38 -4.68 -1.76
CA GLY A 212 -14.62 -5.03 -1.04
C GLY A 212 -14.64 -6.46 -0.50
N GLU A 213 -13.66 -7.29 -0.83
CA GLU A 213 -13.56 -8.64 -0.30
C GLU A 213 -12.96 -8.66 1.11
N THR A 214 -13.48 -9.54 1.97
CA THR A 214 -12.98 -9.70 3.34
C THR A 214 -11.58 -10.31 3.35
N VAL A 215 -10.73 -9.79 4.22
CA VAL A 215 -9.40 -10.35 4.52
C VAL A 215 -9.50 -11.14 5.82
N GLU A 216 -9.27 -12.45 5.75
CA GLU A 216 -9.25 -13.34 6.94
C GLU A 216 -7.89 -13.37 7.64
#